data_e25ce1996038b3a4e79bdec19d64442a
#
_entry.id   e25ce1996038b3a4e79bdec19d64442a
#
_cell.length_a   1.000
_cell.length_b   1.000
_cell.length_c   1.000
_cell.angle_alpha   90.00
_cell.angle_beta   90.00
_cell.angle_gamma   90.00
#
_symmetry.space_group_name_H-M   'P 1'
#
loop_
_entity.id
_entity.type
_entity.pdbx_description
1 polymer ?
#
loop_
_entity_poly.entity_id
_entity_poly.type
_entity_poly.pdbx_seq_one_letter_code
_entity_poly.pdbx_strand_id
1 'polypeptide(L)'
;MSKTKSTDELHSHKKQALQNVEDYLNKLIASEDSHDNGKADKLCYWLKDWMTFLDFEKSFSPMSLRRYKRGEIVKVHLGFNVGSEEGGLHYAVVLDKNNAKSSPVITIIPLTSVKPHTDVTKLKNGSIFLGNELFAMLKSKISSETKNLKEKIKELQELVNELNDENSDNQMAIIDPKLDIANRDLELL
;
A
#
# COMPACT_ATOMS: atom_id res chain seq x y z
N MET A 1 1.10 -37.93 -7.64
CA MET A 1 1.95 -37.23 -6.67
C MET A 1 3.31 -37.00 -7.32
N SER A 2 3.75 -35.75 -7.45
CA SER A 2 5.10 -35.42 -7.95
C SER A 2 6.14 -35.92 -6.92
N LYS A 3 7.15 -36.65 -7.40
CA LYS A 3 8.27 -37.17 -6.57
C LYS A 3 9.05 -35.97 -6.03
N THR A 4 9.20 -35.85 -4.72
CA THR A 4 10.01 -34.80 -4.12
C THR A 4 11.46 -34.96 -4.56
N LYS A 5 12.07 -33.93 -5.12
CA LYS A 5 13.47 -33.93 -5.55
C LYS A 5 14.40 -34.13 -4.37
N SER A 6 15.53 -34.85 -4.58
CA SER A 6 16.60 -34.92 -3.59
C SER A 6 17.27 -33.54 -3.38
N THR A 7 18.04 -33.41 -2.31
CA THR A 7 18.77 -32.15 -2.03
C THR A 7 19.73 -31.79 -3.15
N ASP A 8 20.42 -32.73 -3.75
CA ASP A 8 21.35 -32.48 -4.86
C ASP A 8 20.62 -32.08 -6.15
N GLU A 9 19.47 -32.71 -6.44
CA GLU A 9 18.60 -32.31 -7.55
C GLU A 9 18.04 -30.91 -7.33
N LEU A 10 17.72 -30.52 -6.10
CA LEU A 10 17.27 -29.16 -5.76
C LEU A 10 18.39 -28.13 -5.94
N HIS A 11 19.62 -28.44 -5.53
CA HIS A 11 20.78 -27.58 -5.76
C HIS A 11 21.07 -27.38 -7.24
N SER A 12 21.03 -28.46 -8.03
CA SER A 12 21.21 -28.40 -9.47
C SER A 12 20.12 -27.54 -10.14
N HIS A 13 18.86 -27.76 -9.78
CA HIS A 13 17.72 -26.99 -10.29
C HIS A 13 17.80 -25.50 -9.93
N LYS A 14 18.17 -25.20 -8.68
CA LYS A 14 18.43 -23.81 -8.25
C LYS A 14 19.50 -23.16 -9.08
N LYS A 15 20.65 -23.81 -9.31
CA LYS A 15 21.75 -23.28 -10.12
C LYS A 15 21.28 -22.94 -11.54
N GLN A 16 20.53 -23.85 -12.16
CA GLN A 16 19.98 -23.63 -13.49
C GLN A 16 18.99 -22.48 -13.53
N ALA A 17 18.10 -22.37 -12.54
CA ALA A 17 17.13 -21.29 -12.46
C ALA A 17 17.82 -19.91 -12.31
N LEU A 18 18.84 -19.81 -11.45
CA LEU A 18 19.59 -18.57 -11.27
C LEU A 18 20.37 -18.21 -12.54
N GLN A 19 20.97 -19.19 -13.22
CA GLN A 19 21.65 -18.94 -14.49
C GLN A 19 20.70 -18.39 -15.56
N ASN A 20 19.50 -18.94 -15.68
CA ASN A 20 18.50 -18.46 -16.63
C ASN A 20 18.11 -17.00 -16.34
N VAL A 21 17.98 -16.63 -15.07
CA VAL A 21 17.69 -15.24 -14.66
C VAL A 21 18.86 -14.32 -15.02
N GLU A 22 20.08 -14.73 -14.71
CA GLU A 22 21.30 -13.98 -15.02
C GLU A 22 21.46 -13.76 -16.54
N ASP A 23 21.31 -14.82 -17.32
CA ASP A 23 21.40 -14.75 -18.79
C ASP A 23 20.35 -13.80 -19.38
N TYR A 24 19.12 -13.85 -18.85
CA TYR A 24 18.06 -12.96 -19.29
C TYR A 24 18.34 -11.49 -18.93
N LEU A 25 18.81 -11.21 -17.73
CA LEU A 25 19.19 -9.87 -17.31
C LEU A 25 20.37 -9.34 -18.14
N ASN A 26 21.39 -10.16 -18.36
CA ASN A 26 22.54 -9.80 -19.20
C ASN A 26 22.11 -9.46 -20.63
N LYS A 27 21.17 -10.23 -21.19
CA LYS A 27 20.59 -9.93 -22.52
C LYS A 27 19.90 -8.56 -22.53
N LEU A 28 19.11 -8.23 -21.52
CA LEU A 28 18.42 -6.95 -21.44
C LEU A 28 19.40 -5.78 -21.24
N ILE A 29 20.44 -5.97 -20.41
CA ILE A 29 21.45 -4.95 -20.13
C ILE A 29 22.34 -4.68 -21.36
N ALA A 30 22.62 -5.72 -22.14
CA ALA A 30 23.40 -5.59 -23.39
C ALA A 30 22.59 -5.01 -24.59
N SER A 31 21.28 -4.81 -24.40
CA SER A 31 20.43 -4.20 -25.41
C SER A 31 20.72 -2.70 -25.56
N GLU A 32 20.75 -2.21 -26.79
CA GLU A 32 20.83 -0.76 -27.08
C GLU A 32 19.49 -0.04 -26.82
N ASP A 33 18.40 -0.79 -26.59
CA ASP A 33 17.09 -0.23 -26.27
C ASP A 33 17.01 0.18 -24.79
N SER A 34 16.81 1.48 -24.55
CA SER A 34 16.64 2.03 -23.20
C SER A 34 15.44 1.43 -22.45
N HIS A 35 14.42 0.93 -23.18
CA HIS A 35 13.29 0.23 -22.58
C HIS A 35 13.72 -1.10 -21.96
N ASP A 36 14.61 -1.85 -22.62
CA ASP A 36 15.15 -3.11 -22.10
C ASP A 36 16.01 -2.88 -20.87
N ASN A 37 16.87 -1.87 -20.87
CA ASN A 37 17.66 -1.47 -19.71
C ASN A 37 16.77 -1.09 -18.51
N GLY A 38 15.71 -0.30 -18.75
CA GLY A 38 14.74 0.04 -17.72
C GLY A 38 13.93 -1.17 -17.21
N LYS A 39 13.71 -2.17 -18.08
CA LYS A 39 13.07 -3.43 -17.71
C LYS A 39 13.99 -4.28 -16.82
N ALA A 40 15.28 -4.35 -17.15
CA ALA A 40 16.27 -5.07 -16.34
C ALA A 40 16.36 -4.49 -14.92
N ASP A 41 16.44 -3.17 -14.79
CA ASP A 41 16.49 -2.48 -13.50
C ASP A 41 15.25 -2.78 -12.65
N LYS A 42 14.06 -2.62 -13.22
CA LYS A 42 12.78 -2.93 -12.53
C LYS A 42 12.71 -4.39 -12.10
N LEU A 43 13.18 -5.32 -12.92
CA LEU A 43 13.19 -6.74 -12.59
C LEU A 43 14.17 -7.04 -11.44
N CYS A 44 15.32 -6.38 -11.40
CA CYS A 44 16.27 -6.51 -10.30
C CYS A 44 15.68 -6.00 -8.96
N TYR A 45 14.96 -4.86 -8.99
CA TYR A 45 14.24 -4.39 -7.81
C TYR A 45 13.18 -5.38 -7.37
N TRP A 46 12.37 -5.85 -8.32
CA TRP A 46 11.30 -6.82 -8.01
C TRP A 46 11.82 -8.12 -7.42
N LEU A 47 12.91 -8.67 -7.91
CA LEU A 47 13.51 -9.88 -7.36
C LEU A 47 13.90 -9.71 -5.88
N LYS A 48 14.44 -8.55 -5.50
CA LYS A 48 14.76 -8.23 -4.10
C LYS A 48 13.49 -8.13 -3.25
N ASP A 49 12.48 -7.39 -3.73
CA ASP A 49 11.22 -7.22 -3.02
C ASP A 49 10.51 -8.57 -2.84
N TRP A 50 10.53 -9.41 -3.88
CA TRP A 50 9.91 -10.72 -3.85
C TRP A 50 10.53 -11.63 -2.78
N MET A 51 11.86 -11.65 -2.66
CA MET A 51 12.53 -12.39 -1.58
C MET A 51 12.09 -11.89 -0.20
N THR A 52 12.01 -10.58 -0.02
CA THR A 52 11.54 -9.96 1.21
C THR A 52 10.09 -10.35 1.54
N PHE A 53 9.21 -10.39 0.53
CA PHE A 53 7.82 -10.80 0.73
C PHE A 53 7.70 -12.29 1.09
N LEU A 54 8.50 -13.18 0.48
CA LEU A 54 8.52 -14.60 0.81
C LEU A 54 9.01 -14.85 2.25
N ASP A 55 9.97 -14.08 2.73
CA ASP A 55 10.41 -14.17 4.12
C ASP A 55 9.34 -13.64 5.08
N PHE A 56 8.65 -12.55 4.70
CA PHE A 56 7.57 -11.98 5.49
C PHE A 56 6.32 -12.88 5.56
N GLU A 57 6.05 -13.67 4.51
CA GLU A 57 4.89 -14.57 4.44
C GLU A 57 4.81 -15.49 5.67
N LYS A 58 5.95 -15.96 6.19
CA LYS A 58 6.01 -16.86 7.35
C LYS A 58 5.47 -16.24 8.65
N SER A 59 5.57 -14.94 8.78
CA SER A 59 5.14 -14.17 9.96
C SER A 59 3.88 -13.33 9.70
N PHE A 60 3.36 -13.34 8.47
CA PHE A 60 2.20 -12.55 8.09
C PHE A 60 0.94 -12.99 8.82
N SER A 61 0.24 -12.04 9.42
CA SER A 61 -1.09 -12.25 9.98
C SER A 61 -2.04 -11.16 9.48
N PRO A 62 -3.12 -11.50 8.78
CA PRO A 62 -4.11 -10.51 8.33
C PRO A 62 -4.79 -9.80 9.50
N MET A 63 -4.78 -10.39 10.69
CA MET A 63 -5.34 -9.79 11.91
C MET A 63 -4.57 -8.55 12.38
N SER A 64 -3.29 -8.42 12.02
CA SER A 64 -2.47 -7.24 12.34
C SER A 64 -2.77 -6.05 11.43
N LEU A 65 -3.44 -6.26 10.30
CA LEU A 65 -3.79 -5.20 9.37
C LEU A 65 -5.09 -4.49 9.80
N ARG A 66 -5.19 -3.21 9.41
CA ARG A 66 -6.45 -2.50 9.55
C ARG A 66 -7.53 -3.11 8.65
N ARG A 67 -8.79 -2.92 9.02
CA ARG A 67 -9.91 -3.29 8.14
C ARG A 67 -10.07 -2.23 7.05
N TYR A 68 -10.00 -2.67 5.80
CA TYR A 68 -10.23 -1.83 4.64
C TYR A 68 -11.72 -1.69 4.34
N LYS A 69 -12.15 -0.52 3.87
CA LYS A 69 -13.53 -0.21 3.50
C LYS A 69 -13.64 0.06 2.01
N ARG A 70 -14.80 -0.22 1.43
CA ARG A 70 -15.08 0.11 0.03
C ARG A 70 -14.86 1.59 -0.25
N GLY A 71 -14.19 1.91 -1.36
CA GLY A 71 -13.87 3.26 -1.80
C GLY A 71 -12.58 3.82 -1.19
N GLU A 72 -11.94 3.13 -0.24
CA GLU A 72 -10.62 3.57 0.23
C GLU A 72 -9.58 3.44 -0.88
N ILE A 73 -8.66 4.40 -0.92
CA ILE A 73 -7.51 4.38 -1.81
C ILE A 73 -6.34 3.77 -1.06
N VAL A 74 -5.77 2.73 -1.65
CA VAL A 74 -4.60 2.02 -1.12
C VAL A 74 -3.45 2.08 -2.12
N LYS A 75 -2.23 2.04 -1.63
CA LYS A 75 -1.03 1.87 -2.45
C LYS A 75 -0.68 0.39 -2.44
N VAL A 76 -0.56 -0.21 -3.62
CA VAL A 76 -0.33 -1.65 -3.79
C VAL A 76 0.90 -1.89 -4.65
N HIS A 77 1.63 -2.92 -4.33
CA HIS A 77 2.74 -3.41 -5.13
C HIS A 77 2.24 -4.62 -5.92
N LEU A 78 2.01 -4.44 -7.22
CA LEU A 78 1.46 -5.48 -8.10
C LEU A 78 2.53 -6.44 -8.66
N GLY A 79 3.77 -6.23 -8.31
CA GLY A 79 4.87 -7.05 -8.76
C GLY A 79 5.36 -6.71 -10.17
N PHE A 80 6.17 -7.60 -10.71
CA PHE A 80 6.64 -7.54 -12.09
C PHE A 80 5.83 -8.54 -12.91
N ASN A 81 4.91 -8.04 -13.71
CA ASN A 81 3.97 -8.87 -14.47
C ASN A 81 4.36 -8.97 -15.96
N VAL A 82 3.74 -9.91 -16.67
CA VAL A 82 4.08 -10.23 -18.05
C VAL A 82 3.09 -9.57 -19.02
N GLY A 83 3.61 -9.02 -20.11
CA GLY A 83 2.78 -8.47 -21.18
C GLY A 83 2.07 -7.17 -20.78
N SER A 84 0.75 -7.14 -20.91
CA SER A 84 -0.10 -5.97 -20.64
C SER A 84 -0.71 -5.95 -19.25
N GLU A 85 -0.34 -6.87 -18.37
CA GLU A 85 -0.79 -6.86 -16.97
C GLU A 85 -0.21 -5.65 -16.25
N GLU A 86 -1.03 -5.07 -15.37
CA GLU A 86 -0.57 -3.96 -14.52
C GLU A 86 0.49 -4.47 -13.55
N GLY A 87 1.61 -3.75 -13.46
CA GLY A 87 2.75 -4.13 -12.61
C GLY A 87 3.36 -2.92 -11.89
N GLY A 88 4.20 -3.20 -10.90
CA GLY A 88 4.85 -2.18 -10.10
C GLY A 88 3.95 -1.58 -9.02
N LEU A 89 4.23 -0.35 -8.64
CA LEU A 89 3.57 0.34 -7.54
C LEU A 89 2.41 1.20 -8.06
N HIS A 90 1.19 0.87 -7.66
CA HIS A 90 -0.03 1.56 -8.10
C HIS A 90 -0.87 2.02 -6.91
N TYR A 91 -1.69 3.06 -7.13
CA TYR A 91 -2.84 3.30 -6.29
C TYR A 91 -4.00 2.42 -6.77
N ALA A 92 -4.86 2.01 -5.86
CA ALA A 92 -6.02 1.19 -6.16
C ALA A 92 -7.20 1.56 -5.27
N VAL A 93 -8.41 1.35 -5.78
CA VAL A 93 -9.65 1.51 -5.01
C VAL A 93 -10.06 0.17 -4.44
N VAL A 94 -10.35 0.11 -3.15
CA VAL A 94 -10.89 -1.08 -2.49
C VAL A 94 -12.36 -1.29 -2.90
N LEU A 95 -12.68 -2.51 -3.32
CA LEU A 95 -14.04 -2.90 -3.71
C LEU A 95 -14.82 -3.62 -2.60
N ASP A 96 -14.13 -4.24 -1.68
CA ASP A 96 -14.76 -5.01 -0.61
C ASP A 96 -15.61 -4.11 0.27
N LYS A 97 -16.88 -4.48 0.46
CA LYS A 97 -17.81 -3.72 1.32
C LYS A 97 -17.41 -3.85 2.78
N ASN A 98 -17.12 -5.05 3.21
CA ASN A 98 -16.69 -5.39 4.56
C ASN A 98 -15.63 -6.49 4.45
N ASN A 99 -14.37 -6.10 4.36
CA ASN A 99 -13.31 -7.07 4.39
C ASN A 99 -13.22 -7.70 5.79
N ALA A 100 -13.32 -9.02 5.88
CA ALA A 100 -13.15 -9.71 7.16
C ALA A 100 -11.69 -9.51 7.62
N LYS A 101 -11.51 -9.16 8.90
CA LYS A 101 -10.16 -8.93 9.45
C LYS A 101 -9.24 -10.16 9.36
N SER A 102 -9.85 -11.37 9.28
CA SER A 102 -9.14 -12.63 9.08
C SER A 102 -8.85 -12.96 7.60
N SER A 103 -9.39 -12.18 6.65
CA SER A 103 -9.16 -12.43 5.22
C SER A 103 -7.75 -11.97 4.82
N PRO A 104 -6.92 -12.85 4.24
CA PRO A 104 -5.63 -12.47 3.71
C PRO A 104 -5.72 -11.78 2.33
N VAL A 105 -6.93 -11.64 1.78
CA VAL A 105 -7.16 -11.15 0.43
C VAL A 105 -8.07 -9.94 0.45
N ILE A 106 -7.79 -8.96 -0.40
CA ILE A 106 -8.57 -7.76 -0.64
C ILE A 106 -8.81 -7.61 -2.15
N THR A 107 -10.04 -7.24 -2.54
CA THR A 107 -10.39 -6.96 -3.92
C THR A 107 -10.17 -5.49 -4.24
N ILE A 108 -9.43 -5.20 -5.29
CA ILE A 108 -9.07 -3.84 -5.68
C ILE A 108 -9.29 -3.59 -7.18
N ILE A 109 -9.45 -2.32 -7.55
CA ILE A 109 -9.32 -1.83 -8.93
C ILE A 109 -8.09 -0.93 -8.99
N PRO A 110 -7.08 -1.25 -9.80
CA PRO A 110 -5.92 -0.38 -9.99
C PRO A 110 -6.31 0.97 -10.60
N LEU A 111 -5.63 2.02 -10.18
CA LEU A 111 -5.73 3.36 -10.74
C LEU A 111 -4.48 3.67 -11.54
N THR A 112 -4.66 4.27 -12.70
CA THR A 112 -3.55 4.77 -13.52
C THR A 112 -3.73 6.26 -13.80
N SER A 113 -2.62 6.98 -13.95
CA SER A 113 -2.65 8.40 -14.26
C SER A 113 -2.97 8.62 -15.74
N VAL A 114 -3.83 9.58 -16.02
CA VAL A 114 -4.08 10.07 -17.38
C VAL A 114 -2.88 10.91 -17.81
N LYS A 115 -2.22 10.50 -18.88
CA LYS A 115 -1.09 11.24 -19.45
C LYS A 115 -1.61 12.46 -20.26
N PRO A 116 -0.80 13.53 -20.41
CA PRO A 116 -1.25 14.78 -21.09
C PRO A 116 -1.81 14.57 -22.50
N HIS A 117 -1.39 13.50 -23.20
CA HIS A 117 -1.82 13.22 -24.58
C HIS A 117 -2.82 12.06 -24.66
N THR A 118 -3.41 11.62 -23.53
CA THR A 118 -4.40 10.55 -23.53
C THR A 118 -5.75 11.07 -23.99
N ASP A 119 -6.28 10.51 -25.07
CA ASP A 119 -7.66 10.75 -25.49
C ASP A 119 -8.62 9.96 -24.56
N VAL A 120 -9.22 10.67 -23.62
CA VAL A 120 -10.12 10.08 -22.63
C VAL A 120 -11.42 9.53 -23.22
N THR A 121 -11.72 9.86 -24.49
CA THR A 121 -12.88 9.31 -25.22
C THR A 121 -12.57 7.93 -25.84
N LYS A 122 -11.30 7.56 -25.92
CA LYS A 122 -10.80 6.33 -26.55
C LYS A 122 -9.98 5.50 -25.58
N LEU A 123 -10.46 5.32 -24.36
CA LEU A 123 -9.78 4.49 -23.37
C LEU A 123 -9.82 3.01 -23.76
N LYS A 124 -8.84 2.23 -23.27
CA LYS A 124 -8.81 0.77 -23.44
C LYS A 124 -10.08 0.17 -22.83
N ASN A 125 -10.56 -0.94 -23.39
CA ASN A 125 -11.69 -1.68 -22.86
C ASN A 125 -11.47 -2.02 -21.37
N GLY A 126 -12.49 -1.73 -20.56
CA GLY A 126 -12.44 -1.93 -19.10
C GLY A 126 -11.89 -0.75 -18.31
N SER A 127 -11.36 0.28 -18.98
CA SER A 127 -10.93 1.52 -18.30
C SER A 127 -12.08 2.52 -18.20
N ILE A 128 -12.17 3.20 -17.05
CA ILE A 128 -13.18 4.23 -16.79
C ILE A 128 -12.45 5.53 -16.43
N PHE A 129 -12.80 6.60 -17.12
CA PHE A 129 -12.29 7.94 -16.79
C PHE A 129 -13.02 8.50 -15.57
N LEU A 130 -12.28 8.71 -14.49
CA LEU A 130 -12.84 9.25 -13.24
C LEU A 130 -12.85 10.79 -13.18
N GLY A 131 -12.28 11.46 -14.17
CA GLY A 131 -12.19 12.92 -14.18
C GLY A 131 -11.51 13.45 -12.91
N ASN A 132 -12.15 14.41 -12.27
CA ASN A 132 -11.70 15.01 -11.02
C ASN A 132 -12.32 14.37 -9.77
N GLU A 133 -13.12 13.29 -9.91
CA GLU A 133 -13.84 12.65 -8.80
C GLU A 133 -12.91 12.22 -7.67
N LEU A 134 -11.81 11.54 -8.03
CA LEU A 134 -10.83 11.11 -7.06
C LEU A 134 -10.22 12.30 -6.30
N PHE A 135 -9.86 13.36 -7.02
CA PHE A 135 -9.29 14.55 -6.42
C PHE A 135 -10.31 15.26 -5.51
N ALA A 136 -11.56 15.37 -5.95
CA ALA A 136 -12.65 15.95 -5.16
C ALA A 136 -12.90 15.17 -3.87
N MET A 137 -12.92 13.83 -3.94
CA MET A 137 -13.06 12.96 -2.78
C MET A 137 -11.88 13.11 -1.80
N LEU A 138 -10.65 13.12 -2.30
CA LEU A 138 -9.45 13.29 -1.46
C LEU A 138 -9.44 14.67 -0.79
N LYS A 139 -9.76 15.72 -1.52
CA LYS A 139 -9.88 17.09 -1.00
C LYS A 139 -10.94 17.19 0.10
N SER A 140 -12.12 16.60 -0.12
CA SER A 140 -13.19 16.53 0.87
C SER A 140 -12.75 15.81 2.14
N LYS A 141 -12.08 14.65 1.99
CA LYS A 141 -11.57 13.88 3.13
C LYS A 141 -10.52 14.67 3.91
N ILE A 142 -9.54 15.27 3.24
CA ILE A 142 -8.51 16.11 3.89
C ILE A 142 -9.18 17.28 4.64
N SER A 143 -10.16 17.94 4.05
CA SER A 143 -10.88 19.05 4.70
C SER A 143 -11.62 18.58 5.96
N SER A 144 -12.26 17.42 5.91
CA SER A 144 -12.94 16.81 7.06
C SER A 144 -11.97 16.47 8.19
N GLU A 145 -10.86 15.78 7.86
CA GLU A 145 -9.84 15.41 8.86
C GLU A 145 -9.15 16.65 9.44
N THR A 146 -8.89 17.68 8.62
CA THR A 146 -8.33 18.95 9.11
C THR A 146 -9.26 19.63 10.10
N LYS A 147 -10.57 19.57 9.85
CA LYS A 147 -11.58 20.12 10.77
C LYS A 147 -11.57 19.36 12.11
N ASN A 148 -11.61 18.05 12.05
CA ASN A 148 -11.57 17.20 13.25
C ASN A 148 -10.31 17.45 14.08
N LEU A 149 -9.13 17.56 13.42
CA LEU A 149 -7.89 17.89 14.10
C LEU A 149 -7.92 19.26 14.78
N LYS A 150 -8.48 20.28 14.12
CA LYS A 150 -8.63 21.62 14.73
C LYS A 150 -9.53 21.59 15.96
N GLU A 151 -10.63 20.85 15.91
CA GLU A 151 -11.53 20.68 17.06
C GLU A 151 -10.80 20.00 18.22
N LYS A 152 -10.05 18.93 17.97
CA LYS A 152 -9.25 18.24 19.00
C LYS A 152 -8.14 19.14 19.58
N ILE A 153 -7.46 19.91 18.74
CA ILE A 153 -6.45 20.87 19.22
C ILE A 153 -7.09 21.91 20.15
N LYS A 154 -8.28 22.39 19.78
CA LYS A 154 -9.01 23.34 20.65
C LYS A 154 -9.40 22.73 21.98
N GLU A 155 -9.93 21.50 22.00
CA GLU A 155 -10.24 20.77 23.23
C GLU A 155 -9.00 20.57 24.12
N LEU A 156 -7.86 20.21 23.52
CA LEU A 156 -6.60 20.08 24.26
C LEU A 156 -6.10 21.42 24.81
N GLN A 157 -6.24 22.50 24.07
CA GLN A 157 -5.87 23.85 24.52
C GLN A 157 -6.76 24.29 25.71
N GLU A 158 -8.06 24.00 25.66
CA GLU A 158 -8.99 24.26 26.78
C GLU A 158 -8.59 23.48 28.02
N LEU A 159 -8.24 22.18 27.88
CA LEU A 159 -7.75 21.36 28.99
C LEU A 159 -6.43 21.87 29.56
N VAL A 160 -5.48 22.32 28.73
CA VAL A 160 -4.22 22.90 29.21
C VAL A 160 -4.46 24.21 29.95
N ASN A 161 -5.40 25.04 29.49
CA ASN A 161 -5.75 26.27 30.18
C ASN A 161 -6.42 26.00 31.54
N GLU A 162 -7.34 25.03 31.63
CA GLU A 162 -7.95 24.57 32.89
C GLU A 162 -6.88 24.08 33.87
N LEU A 163 -5.84 23.40 33.39
CA LEU A 163 -4.71 22.94 34.22
C LEU A 163 -3.86 24.10 34.77
N ASN A 164 -3.69 25.15 33.98
CA ASN A 164 -2.85 26.30 34.37
C ASN A 164 -3.60 27.24 35.34
N ASP A 165 -4.93 27.25 35.29
CA ASP A 165 -5.74 28.16 36.11
C ASP A 165 -6.06 27.60 37.52
N GLU A 166 -5.87 26.29 37.78
CA GLU A 166 -6.13 25.69 39.09
C GLU A 166 -5.00 24.76 39.57
N ASN A 167 -4.29 25.19 40.58
CA ASN A 167 -3.38 24.39 41.39
C ASN A 167 -4.21 23.43 42.29
N SER A 168 -4.65 22.27 41.79
CA SER A 168 -5.27 21.27 42.67
C SER A 168 -5.01 19.82 42.23
N ASP A 169 -4.59 19.02 43.21
CA ASP A 169 -4.29 17.57 43.12
C ASP A 169 -5.49 16.70 42.66
N ASN A 170 -6.69 17.27 42.56
CA ASN A 170 -7.91 16.55 42.13
C ASN A 170 -8.13 16.52 40.64
N GLN A 171 -7.37 17.28 39.86
CA GLN A 171 -7.58 17.36 38.38
C GLN A 171 -6.82 16.28 37.58
N MET A 172 -5.73 15.75 38.14
CA MET A 172 -4.99 14.67 37.46
C MET A 172 -5.87 13.44 37.18
N ALA A 173 -6.79 13.11 38.06
CA ALA A 173 -7.69 11.96 37.90
C ALA A 173 -8.72 12.11 36.76
N ILE A 174 -8.99 13.34 36.30
CA ILE A 174 -9.94 13.63 35.19
C ILE A 174 -9.24 13.72 33.84
N ILE A 175 -7.94 14.04 33.84
CA ILE A 175 -7.15 14.31 32.61
C ILE A 175 -6.60 13.03 32.01
N ASP A 176 -6.13 12.09 32.83
CA ASP A 176 -5.60 10.82 32.36
C ASP A 176 -6.54 10.08 31.37
N PRO A 177 -7.84 9.91 31.66
CA PRO A 177 -8.75 9.25 30.70
C PRO A 177 -8.97 10.03 29.40
N LYS A 178 -8.93 11.37 29.45
CA LYS A 178 -9.11 12.20 28.24
C LYS A 178 -7.84 12.23 27.37
N LEU A 179 -6.66 12.22 27.98
CA LEU A 179 -5.38 12.09 27.30
C LEU A 179 -5.23 10.72 26.62
N ASP A 180 -5.66 9.66 27.28
CA ASP A 180 -5.66 8.31 26.73
C ASP A 180 -6.58 8.16 25.52
N ILE A 181 -7.73 8.83 25.52
CA ILE A 181 -8.64 8.87 24.38
C ILE A 181 -8.00 9.65 23.23
N ALA A 182 -7.43 10.83 23.50
CA ALA A 182 -6.77 11.66 22.47
C ALA A 182 -5.55 10.96 21.86
N ASN A 183 -4.74 10.28 22.65
CA ASN A 183 -3.59 9.50 22.16
C ASN A 183 -4.02 8.31 21.31
N ARG A 184 -5.07 7.58 21.72
CA ARG A 184 -5.63 6.47 20.96
C ARG A 184 -6.19 6.90 19.60
N ASP A 185 -6.79 8.09 19.54
CA ASP A 185 -7.33 8.66 18.32
C ASP A 185 -6.23 9.19 17.38
N LEU A 186 -5.10 9.64 17.93
CA LEU A 186 -3.91 10.04 17.17
C LEU A 186 -3.18 8.83 16.55
N GLU A 187 -3.18 7.68 17.20
CA GLU A 187 -2.60 6.43 16.67
C GLU A 187 -3.43 5.82 15.52
N LEU A 188 -4.68 6.25 15.36
CA LEU A 188 -5.61 5.78 14.33
C LEU A 188 -5.61 6.65 13.05
N LEU A 189 -4.81 7.74 13.01
CA LEU A 189 -4.63 8.64 11.86
C LEU A 189 -3.37 8.30 11.07
#